data_9cdcc88738b931ba48cdd72ab12e890d
#
_entry.id   9cdcc88738b931ba48cdd72ab12e890d
#
_cell.length_a   1.000
_cell.length_b   1.000
_cell.length_c   1.000
_cell.angle_alpha   90.00
_cell.angle_beta   90.00
_cell.angle_gamma   90.00
#
_symmetry.space_group_name_H-M   'P 1'
#
loop_
_entity.id
_entity.type
_entity.pdbx_description
1 polymer ?
#
loop_
_entity_poly.entity_id
_entity_poly.type
_entity_poly.pdbx_seq_one_letter_code
_entity_poly.pdbx_strand_id
1 'polypeptide(L)'
;EDKIFEQAGLPVIHPCLRESAYIIDKAKENNLPELIVKEDIKGIIHNHSNWSDGANTIEEMANALISKGIEYLVISDHSKAAFYANGLSEEKIKEQHKYVDELNEKFKASSKVKQPFKIFKSIECDILNDGSLDYSDEVLASFDLVIASVHSNLKMTEEKAMARLLKAVSNPYTTILGHMTGRLLLSRNGYPVN
;
A
#
# COMPACT_ATOMS: atom_id res chain seq x y z
N GLU A 1 22.28 22.68 -15.16
CA GLU A 1 21.09 23.29 -14.55
C GLU A 1 21.46 24.25 -13.43
N ASP A 2 22.32 23.87 -12.50
CA ASP A 2 22.66 24.63 -11.29
C ASP A 2 23.10 26.07 -11.59
N LYS A 3 23.93 26.26 -12.63
CA LYS A 3 24.36 27.59 -13.07
C LYS A 3 23.20 28.52 -13.51
N ILE A 4 22.08 27.97 -13.97
CA ILE A 4 20.92 28.77 -14.37
C ILE A 4 20.23 29.33 -13.12
N PHE A 5 20.07 28.49 -12.10
CA PHE A 5 19.50 28.93 -10.81
C PHE A 5 20.41 29.93 -10.11
N GLU A 6 21.71 29.68 -10.12
CA GLU A 6 22.73 30.58 -9.57
C GLU A 6 22.65 31.98 -10.25
N GLN A 7 22.61 32.03 -11.60
CA GLN A 7 22.46 33.28 -12.33
C GLN A 7 21.14 34.00 -12.07
N ALA A 8 20.08 33.25 -11.76
CA ALA A 8 18.78 33.79 -11.37
C ALA A 8 18.72 34.23 -9.89
N GLY A 9 19.78 34.01 -9.13
CA GLY A 9 19.80 34.29 -7.68
C GLY A 9 18.85 33.39 -6.87
N LEU A 10 18.63 32.16 -7.35
CA LEU A 10 17.71 31.19 -6.75
C LEU A 10 18.47 29.94 -6.30
N PRO A 11 18.05 29.28 -5.23
CA PRO A 11 18.49 27.92 -4.94
C PRO A 11 18.03 26.97 -6.06
N VAL A 12 18.75 25.87 -6.25
CA VAL A 12 18.35 24.82 -7.21
C VAL A 12 17.01 24.25 -6.82
N ILE A 13 16.03 24.39 -7.72
CA ILE A 13 14.70 23.81 -7.53
C ILE A 13 14.72 22.39 -8.10
N HIS A 14 14.46 21.39 -7.25
CA HIS A 14 14.42 20.00 -7.67
C HIS A 14 13.32 19.77 -8.74
N PRO A 15 13.58 18.96 -9.80
CA PRO A 15 12.60 18.74 -10.89
C PRO A 15 11.18 18.37 -10.43
N CYS A 16 11.06 17.57 -9.38
CA CYS A 16 9.74 17.19 -8.81
C CYS A 16 8.92 18.38 -8.26
N LEU A 17 9.53 19.54 -8.05
CA LEU A 17 8.85 20.74 -7.53
C LEU A 17 8.46 21.73 -8.63
N ARG A 18 8.77 21.47 -9.90
CA ARG A 18 8.66 22.44 -11.02
C ARG A 18 7.28 22.46 -11.70
N GLU A 19 6.25 21.86 -11.10
CA GLU A 19 4.90 21.77 -11.69
C GLU A 19 4.12 23.11 -11.62
N SER A 20 4.57 24.08 -10.83
CA SER A 20 3.88 25.36 -10.65
C SER A 20 4.86 26.51 -10.45
N ALA A 21 4.51 27.70 -11.01
CA ALA A 21 5.30 28.93 -10.83
C ALA A 21 5.40 29.39 -9.36
N TYR A 22 4.45 29.01 -8.53
CA TYR A 22 4.45 29.25 -7.08
C TYR A 22 5.76 28.83 -6.39
N ILE A 23 6.42 27.79 -6.90
CA ILE A 23 7.67 27.29 -6.30
C ILE A 23 8.83 28.29 -6.43
N ILE A 24 8.79 29.18 -7.43
CA ILE A 24 9.79 30.24 -7.61
C ILE A 24 9.75 31.23 -6.46
N ASP A 25 8.56 31.58 -5.98
CA ASP A 25 8.41 32.49 -4.85
C ASP A 25 8.88 31.83 -3.56
N LYS A 26 8.59 30.53 -3.39
CA LYS A 26 9.15 29.72 -2.29
C LYS A 26 10.69 29.63 -2.33
N ALA A 27 11.26 29.53 -3.52
CA ALA A 27 12.70 29.53 -3.69
C ALA A 27 13.33 30.87 -3.30
N LYS A 28 12.72 32.00 -3.69
CA LYS A 28 13.16 33.36 -3.29
C LYS A 28 13.13 33.57 -1.78
N GLU A 29 12.15 32.98 -1.12
CA GLU A 29 11.97 33.03 0.34
C GLU A 29 12.90 32.04 1.08
N ASN A 30 13.72 31.24 0.38
CA ASN A 30 14.46 30.09 0.94
C ASN A 30 13.56 29.12 1.72
N ASN A 31 12.35 28.93 1.25
CA ASN A 31 11.30 28.10 1.86
C ASN A 31 10.82 27.01 0.90
N LEU A 32 11.75 26.32 0.24
CA LEU A 32 11.43 25.16 -0.57
C LEU A 32 11.00 23.99 0.36
N PRO A 33 9.98 23.21 -0.04
CA PRO A 33 9.59 22.04 0.72
C PRO A 33 10.72 21.01 0.72
N GLU A 34 10.92 20.37 1.86
CA GLU A 34 11.80 19.21 1.98
C GLU A 34 11.15 18.01 1.27
N LEU A 35 11.93 17.36 0.39
CA LEU A 35 11.45 16.21 -0.36
C LEU A 35 11.74 14.93 0.39
N ILE A 36 10.81 13.98 0.31
CA ILE A 36 11.01 12.63 0.79
C ILE A 36 12.18 11.99 0.02
N VAL A 37 13.14 11.46 0.76
CA VAL A 37 14.27 10.70 0.23
C VAL A 37 14.17 9.23 0.62
N LYS A 38 15.02 8.40 0.03
CA LYS A 38 14.98 6.95 0.24
C LYS A 38 15.15 6.57 1.72
N GLU A 39 15.91 7.33 2.47
CA GLU A 39 16.20 7.13 3.89
C GLU A 39 14.99 7.37 4.79
N ASP A 40 13.99 8.12 4.30
CA ASP A 40 12.73 8.37 5.00
C ASP A 40 11.76 7.19 4.91
N ILE A 41 11.98 6.27 3.96
CA ILE A 41 11.10 5.11 3.76
C ILE A 41 11.37 4.08 4.85
N LYS A 42 10.41 3.89 5.74
CA LYS A 42 10.50 2.99 6.88
C LYS A 42 9.84 1.64 6.66
N GLY A 43 8.88 1.56 5.76
CA GLY A 43 8.13 0.32 5.53
C GLY A 43 7.56 0.20 4.13
N ILE A 44 7.11 -1.00 3.81
CA ILE A 44 6.44 -1.32 2.56
C ILE A 44 5.04 -1.84 2.86
N ILE A 45 4.06 -1.32 2.14
CA ILE A 45 2.64 -1.64 2.28
C ILE A 45 2.09 -2.05 0.91
N HIS A 46 1.02 -2.85 0.90
CA HIS A 46 0.29 -3.28 -0.28
C HIS A 46 1.17 -4.05 -1.26
N ASN A 47 1.53 -5.23 -0.85
CA ASN A 47 2.34 -6.19 -1.62
C ASN A 47 1.84 -7.61 -1.38
N HIS A 48 2.18 -8.51 -2.31
CA HIS A 48 1.68 -9.87 -2.36
C HIS A 48 2.82 -10.87 -2.24
N SER A 49 2.57 -11.95 -1.52
CA SER A 49 3.49 -13.08 -1.41
C SER A 49 3.02 -14.26 -2.26
N ASN A 50 3.79 -15.34 -2.22
CA ASN A 50 3.41 -16.61 -2.85
C ASN A 50 2.23 -17.32 -2.16
N TRP A 51 1.64 -16.73 -1.13
CA TRP A 51 0.37 -17.20 -0.57
C TRP A 51 -0.81 -16.85 -1.50
N SER A 52 -0.72 -15.76 -2.25
CA SER A 52 -1.65 -15.42 -3.34
C SER A 52 -0.95 -15.50 -4.69
N ASP A 53 -0.70 -14.40 -5.36
CA ASP A 53 -0.13 -14.33 -6.71
C ASP A 53 1.28 -13.70 -6.77
N GLY A 54 1.86 -13.38 -5.62
CA GLY A 54 3.23 -12.90 -5.53
C GLY A 54 4.27 -13.99 -5.83
N ALA A 55 5.46 -13.58 -6.26
CA ALA A 55 6.53 -14.50 -6.66
C ALA A 55 7.39 -14.99 -5.49
N ASN A 56 7.49 -14.23 -4.42
CA ASN A 56 8.41 -14.47 -3.30
C ASN A 56 7.67 -14.91 -2.04
N THR A 57 8.37 -15.66 -1.20
CA THR A 57 7.87 -15.96 0.15
C THR A 57 7.93 -14.72 1.05
N ILE A 58 7.08 -14.68 2.07
CA ILE A 58 7.09 -13.60 3.07
C ILE A 58 8.48 -13.48 3.72
N GLU A 59 9.14 -14.60 3.99
CA GLU A 59 10.48 -14.61 4.59
C GLU A 59 11.54 -14.00 3.67
N GLU A 60 11.53 -14.31 2.36
CA GLU A 60 12.45 -13.71 1.39
C GLU A 60 12.24 -12.21 1.28
N MET A 61 10.98 -11.77 1.22
CA MET A 61 10.63 -10.34 1.20
C MET A 61 11.13 -9.63 2.46
N ALA A 62 10.87 -10.19 3.64
CA ALA A 62 11.34 -9.64 4.91
C ALA A 62 12.86 -9.53 4.97
N ASN A 63 13.59 -10.58 4.60
CA ASN A 63 15.06 -10.56 4.59
C ASN A 63 15.62 -9.49 3.64
N ALA A 64 15.00 -9.31 2.46
CA ALA A 64 15.40 -8.26 1.51
C ALA A 64 15.18 -6.85 2.09
N LEU A 65 14.09 -6.63 2.83
CA LEU A 65 13.81 -5.35 3.49
C LEU A 65 14.75 -5.08 4.67
N ILE A 66 14.99 -6.07 5.50
CA ILE A 66 15.96 -5.99 6.61
C ILE A 66 17.35 -5.60 6.09
N SER A 67 17.79 -6.20 4.97
CA SER A 67 19.10 -5.88 4.37
C SER A 67 19.20 -4.44 3.86
N LYS A 68 18.08 -3.79 3.58
CA LYS A 68 17.97 -2.40 3.12
C LYS A 68 17.72 -1.40 4.27
N GLY A 69 17.65 -1.85 5.51
CA GLY A 69 17.38 -1.01 6.68
C GLY A 69 15.92 -0.56 6.80
N ILE A 70 14.99 -1.24 6.13
CA ILE A 70 13.53 -1.02 6.27
C ILE A 70 13.06 -1.66 7.58
N GLU A 71 12.13 -1.01 8.27
CA GLU A 71 11.72 -1.37 9.63
C GLU A 71 10.49 -2.27 9.67
N TYR A 72 9.65 -2.28 8.62
CA TYR A 72 8.45 -3.13 8.59
C TYR A 72 8.01 -3.52 7.18
N LEU A 73 7.28 -4.65 7.14
CA LEU A 73 6.57 -5.17 5.98
C LEU A 73 5.09 -5.32 6.35
N VAL A 74 4.21 -4.79 5.54
CA VAL A 74 2.77 -5.07 5.63
C VAL A 74 2.41 -6.01 4.50
N ILE A 75 2.19 -7.30 4.81
CA ILE A 75 1.80 -8.29 3.81
C ILE A 75 0.31 -8.23 3.54
N SER A 76 -0.09 -8.09 2.28
CA SER A 76 -1.46 -7.79 1.87
C SER A 76 -1.91 -8.69 0.72
N ASP A 77 -1.81 -10.00 0.90
CA ASP A 77 -2.26 -10.97 -0.09
C ASP A 77 -3.74 -10.79 -0.44
N HIS A 78 -4.19 -11.26 -1.59
CA HIS A 78 -5.56 -11.12 -2.05
C HIS A 78 -6.56 -11.93 -1.22
N SER A 79 -7.77 -11.38 -1.05
CA SER A 79 -8.90 -12.06 -0.41
C SER A 79 -9.58 -13.09 -1.32
N LYS A 80 -10.42 -13.94 -0.75
CA LYS A 80 -11.00 -15.11 -1.41
C LYS A 80 -11.77 -14.81 -2.70
N ALA A 81 -12.37 -13.62 -2.86
CA ALA A 81 -13.08 -13.25 -4.09
C ALA A 81 -12.14 -13.10 -5.28
N ALA A 82 -10.86 -12.81 -5.06
CA ALA A 82 -9.82 -12.80 -6.09
C ALA A 82 -9.30 -14.21 -6.39
N PHE A 83 -10.17 -15.16 -6.73
CA PHE A 83 -9.81 -16.56 -7.01
C PHE A 83 -8.79 -16.69 -8.15
N TYR A 84 -8.77 -15.77 -9.12
CA TYR A 84 -7.80 -15.71 -10.21
C TYR A 84 -6.37 -15.42 -9.73
N ALA A 85 -6.24 -14.84 -8.55
CA ALA A 85 -4.98 -14.52 -7.86
C ALA A 85 -4.71 -15.45 -6.67
N ASN A 86 -5.35 -16.61 -6.59
CA ASN A 86 -5.27 -17.56 -5.47
C ASN A 86 -5.64 -16.95 -4.10
N GLY A 87 -6.59 -16.03 -4.07
CA GLY A 87 -7.01 -15.31 -2.87
C GLY A 87 -7.26 -16.24 -1.67
N LEU A 88 -6.94 -15.77 -0.48
CA LEU A 88 -6.86 -16.59 0.72
C LEU A 88 -8.24 -17.00 1.22
N SER A 89 -8.44 -18.29 1.50
CA SER A 89 -9.55 -18.77 2.32
C SER A 89 -9.34 -18.39 3.80
N GLU A 90 -10.38 -18.52 4.61
CA GLU A 90 -10.30 -18.23 6.05
C GLU A 90 -9.33 -19.20 6.77
N GLU A 91 -9.21 -20.44 6.29
CA GLU A 91 -8.23 -21.40 6.79
C GLU A 91 -6.80 -20.95 6.46
N LYS A 92 -6.55 -20.57 5.20
CA LYS A 92 -5.25 -20.04 4.78
C LYS A 92 -4.85 -18.76 5.53
N ILE A 93 -5.80 -17.90 5.86
CA ILE A 93 -5.53 -16.71 6.70
C ILE A 93 -4.97 -17.12 8.06
N LYS A 94 -5.60 -18.09 8.73
CA LYS A 94 -5.14 -18.59 10.03
C LYS A 94 -3.73 -19.19 9.94
N GLU A 95 -3.45 -19.95 8.90
CA GLU A 95 -2.12 -20.52 8.64
C GLU A 95 -1.08 -19.43 8.37
N GLN A 96 -1.42 -18.45 7.55
CA GLN A 96 -0.53 -17.32 7.24
C GLN A 96 -0.25 -16.47 8.49
N HIS A 97 -1.27 -16.17 9.30
CA HIS A 97 -1.10 -15.42 10.54
C HIS A 97 -0.15 -16.13 11.50
N LYS A 98 -0.29 -17.44 11.67
CA LYS A 98 0.63 -18.26 12.48
C LYS A 98 2.04 -18.16 11.92
N TYR A 99 2.21 -18.32 10.61
CA TYR A 99 3.52 -18.22 9.94
C TYR A 99 4.16 -16.84 10.12
N VAL A 100 3.38 -15.76 10.01
CA VAL A 100 3.86 -14.39 10.26
C VAL A 100 4.31 -14.22 11.72
N ASP A 101 3.57 -14.76 12.69
CA ASP A 101 3.97 -14.73 14.09
C ASP A 101 5.30 -15.46 14.33
N GLU A 102 5.45 -16.64 13.75
CA GLU A 102 6.70 -17.44 13.82
C GLU A 102 7.89 -16.66 13.20
N LEU A 103 7.69 -15.98 12.08
CA LEU A 103 8.72 -15.14 11.45
C LEU A 103 9.06 -13.93 12.31
N ASN A 104 8.08 -13.26 12.91
CA ASN A 104 8.31 -12.13 13.79
C ASN A 104 9.16 -12.52 15.01
N GLU A 105 8.86 -13.66 15.65
CA GLU A 105 9.68 -14.17 16.76
C GLU A 105 11.11 -14.56 16.30
N LYS A 106 11.23 -15.17 15.11
CA LYS A 106 12.53 -15.48 14.51
C LYS A 106 13.38 -14.24 14.27
N PHE A 107 12.82 -13.19 13.71
CA PHE A 107 13.54 -11.95 13.44
C PHE A 107 13.89 -11.19 14.71
N LYS A 108 13.02 -11.18 15.70
CA LYS A 108 13.26 -10.60 17.02
C LYS A 108 14.43 -11.27 17.76
N ALA A 109 14.55 -12.59 17.64
CA ALA A 109 15.63 -13.36 18.27
C ALA A 109 16.96 -13.32 17.48
N SER A 110 16.95 -12.82 16.24
CA SER A 110 18.10 -12.89 15.34
C SER A 110 19.09 -11.76 15.59
N SER A 111 20.34 -12.10 15.90
CA SER A 111 21.46 -11.14 15.98
C SER A 111 21.82 -10.49 14.64
N LYS A 112 21.31 -11.00 13.52
CA LYS A 112 21.52 -10.43 12.18
C LYS A 112 20.62 -9.21 11.92
N VAL A 113 19.52 -9.10 12.66
CA VAL A 113 18.58 -7.97 12.57
C VAL A 113 19.07 -6.87 13.50
N LYS A 114 19.75 -5.86 12.93
CA LYS A 114 20.41 -4.78 13.70
C LYS A 114 19.44 -3.75 14.27
N GLN A 115 18.20 -3.69 13.74
CA GLN A 115 17.15 -2.78 14.17
C GLN A 115 15.83 -3.54 14.27
N PRO A 116 14.84 -3.08 15.05
CA PRO A 116 13.54 -3.71 15.12
C PRO A 116 12.92 -3.85 13.74
N PHE A 117 12.44 -5.05 13.42
CA PHE A 117 11.70 -5.33 12.19
C PHE A 117 10.41 -6.07 12.52
N LYS A 118 9.30 -5.69 11.88
CA LYS A 118 8.00 -6.33 12.10
C LYS A 118 7.28 -6.60 10.78
N ILE A 119 6.70 -7.77 10.67
CA ILE A 119 5.72 -8.09 9.63
C ILE A 119 4.33 -7.88 10.22
N PHE A 120 3.55 -6.99 9.60
CA PHE A 120 2.14 -6.76 9.92
C PHE A 120 1.25 -7.65 9.05
N LYS A 121 0.22 -8.20 9.68
CA LYS A 121 -0.83 -9.00 9.04
C LYS A 121 -1.82 -8.07 8.37
N SER A 122 -1.94 -8.14 7.05
CA SER A 122 -2.92 -7.38 6.30
C SER A 122 -3.53 -8.23 5.20
N ILE A 123 -4.54 -7.72 4.57
CA ILE A 123 -5.22 -8.33 3.43
C ILE A 123 -5.62 -7.23 2.44
N GLU A 124 -5.42 -7.48 1.15
CA GLU A 124 -6.12 -6.72 0.12
C GLU A 124 -7.49 -7.35 -0.08
N CYS A 125 -8.48 -6.80 0.62
CA CYS A 125 -9.84 -7.31 0.68
C CYS A 125 -10.68 -6.75 -0.45
N ASP A 126 -11.31 -7.61 -1.24
CA ASP A 126 -12.22 -7.20 -2.29
C ASP A 126 -13.43 -6.46 -1.73
N ILE A 127 -13.74 -5.31 -2.33
CA ILE A 127 -15.02 -4.64 -2.16
C ILE A 127 -16.01 -5.30 -3.12
N LEU A 128 -17.02 -5.99 -2.60
CA LEU A 128 -18.04 -6.66 -3.40
C LEU A 128 -18.97 -5.66 -4.10
N ASN A 129 -19.83 -6.15 -5.00
CA ASN A 129 -20.68 -5.28 -5.81
C ASN A 129 -21.63 -4.39 -5.01
N ASP A 130 -22.05 -4.86 -3.86
CA ASP A 130 -22.91 -4.14 -2.93
C ASP A 130 -22.15 -3.23 -1.96
N GLY A 131 -20.81 -3.18 -2.07
CA GLY A 131 -19.93 -2.39 -1.21
C GLY A 131 -19.55 -3.07 0.10
N SER A 132 -19.98 -4.30 0.38
CA SER A 132 -19.49 -5.08 1.52
C SER A 132 -18.06 -5.58 1.24
N LEU A 133 -17.31 -5.87 2.30
CA LEU A 133 -16.02 -6.53 2.20
C LEU A 133 -16.19 -8.06 2.06
N ASP A 134 -15.19 -8.71 1.51
CA ASP A 134 -15.22 -10.13 1.15
C ASP A 134 -15.17 -11.10 2.34
N TYR A 135 -14.87 -10.62 3.54
CA TYR A 135 -14.87 -11.40 4.78
C TYR A 135 -15.87 -10.88 5.80
N SER A 136 -16.21 -11.73 6.77
CA SER A 136 -16.98 -11.32 7.96
C SER A 136 -16.14 -10.38 8.85
N ASP A 137 -16.82 -9.59 9.66
CA ASP A 137 -16.19 -8.69 10.63
C ASP A 137 -15.25 -9.45 11.60
N GLU A 138 -15.59 -10.68 11.96
CA GLU A 138 -14.76 -11.53 12.81
C GLU A 138 -13.40 -11.84 12.17
N VAL A 139 -13.41 -12.14 10.87
CA VAL A 139 -12.16 -12.40 10.11
C VAL A 139 -11.39 -11.10 9.93
N LEU A 140 -12.05 -10.01 9.56
CA LEU A 140 -11.42 -8.70 9.36
C LEU A 140 -10.75 -8.19 10.64
N ALA A 141 -11.35 -8.41 11.80
CA ALA A 141 -10.79 -8.06 13.11
C ALA A 141 -9.47 -8.79 13.45
N SER A 142 -9.13 -9.87 12.74
CA SER A 142 -7.90 -10.62 12.98
C SER A 142 -6.66 -10.00 12.32
N PHE A 143 -6.84 -9.01 11.45
CA PHE A 143 -5.76 -8.32 10.77
C PHE A 143 -5.30 -7.07 11.54
N ASP A 144 -4.03 -6.70 11.40
CA ASP A 144 -3.50 -5.42 11.89
C ASP A 144 -4.07 -4.25 11.07
N LEU A 145 -4.31 -4.46 9.77
CA LEU A 145 -4.96 -3.48 8.87
C LEU A 145 -5.59 -4.18 7.65
N VAL A 146 -6.60 -3.54 7.05
CA VAL A 146 -7.32 -4.03 5.88
C VAL A 146 -7.25 -2.98 4.77
N ILE A 147 -6.80 -3.40 3.59
CA ILE A 147 -6.81 -2.59 2.37
C ILE A 147 -8.04 -3.02 1.57
N ALA A 148 -9.01 -2.13 1.42
CA ALA A 148 -10.22 -2.42 0.66
C ALA A 148 -10.03 -1.99 -0.81
N SER A 149 -10.18 -2.92 -1.76
CA SER A 149 -9.92 -2.70 -3.18
C SER A 149 -11.05 -3.21 -4.08
N VAL A 150 -11.23 -2.56 -5.23
CA VAL A 150 -12.19 -2.98 -6.25
C VAL A 150 -11.46 -3.69 -7.38
N HIS A 151 -11.70 -5.01 -7.55
CA HIS A 151 -11.10 -5.80 -8.63
C HIS A 151 -12.10 -6.29 -9.69
N SER A 152 -13.39 -6.18 -9.42
CA SER A 152 -14.45 -6.68 -10.31
C SER A 152 -15.45 -5.58 -10.66
N ASN A 153 -16.18 -5.78 -11.78
CA ASN A 153 -17.24 -4.86 -12.22
C ASN A 153 -16.81 -3.39 -12.31
N LEU A 154 -15.64 -3.15 -12.91
CA LEU A 154 -14.97 -1.84 -12.99
C LEU A 154 -15.68 -0.84 -13.91
N LYS A 155 -16.67 -1.28 -14.70
CA LYS A 155 -17.50 -0.40 -15.52
C LYS A 155 -18.71 0.07 -14.71
N MET A 156 -18.53 1.14 -13.96
CA MET A 156 -19.56 1.72 -13.08
C MET A 156 -19.85 3.17 -13.45
N THR A 157 -21.09 3.60 -13.21
CA THR A 157 -21.41 5.03 -13.13
C THR A 157 -20.82 5.61 -11.84
N GLU A 158 -20.61 6.92 -11.79
CA GLU A 158 -20.13 7.62 -10.58
C GLU A 158 -20.99 7.29 -9.37
N GLU A 159 -22.32 7.35 -9.51
CA GLU A 159 -23.25 7.04 -8.43
C GLU A 159 -23.04 5.63 -7.85
N LYS A 160 -22.89 4.62 -8.73
CA LYS A 160 -22.63 3.23 -8.28
C LYS A 160 -21.26 3.09 -7.64
N ALA A 161 -20.23 3.74 -8.21
CA ALA A 161 -18.89 3.72 -7.66
C ALA A 161 -18.87 4.35 -6.26
N MET A 162 -19.46 5.53 -6.12
CA MET A 162 -19.55 6.24 -4.84
C MET A 162 -20.32 5.44 -3.78
N ALA A 163 -21.49 4.89 -4.12
CA ALA A 163 -22.26 4.06 -3.18
C ALA A 163 -21.45 2.84 -2.70
N ARG A 164 -20.76 2.16 -3.62
CA ARG A 164 -19.92 1.00 -3.34
C ARG A 164 -18.73 1.35 -2.45
N LEU A 165 -18.00 2.41 -2.78
CA LEU A 165 -16.81 2.85 -2.05
C LEU A 165 -17.17 3.40 -0.67
N LEU A 166 -18.21 4.25 -0.57
CA LEU A 166 -18.63 4.81 0.72
C LEU A 166 -19.07 3.73 1.70
N LYS A 167 -19.77 2.69 1.23
CA LYS A 167 -20.13 1.56 2.08
C LYS A 167 -18.90 0.81 2.59
N ALA A 168 -17.92 0.55 1.71
CA ALA A 168 -16.68 -0.11 2.10
C ALA A 168 -15.85 0.72 3.09
N VAL A 169 -15.72 2.03 2.86
CA VAL A 169 -14.99 2.94 3.77
C VAL A 169 -15.70 3.10 5.12
N SER A 170 -17.03 2.95 5.15
CA SER A 170 -17.80 2.98 6.40
C SER A 170 -17.64 1.70 7.25
N ASN A 171 -17.04 0.64 6.72
CA ASN A 171 -16.73 -0.56 7.50
C ASN A 171 -15.62 -0.24 8.52
N PRO A 172 -15.80 -0.54 9.82
CA PRO A 172 -14.85 -0.14 10.86
C PRO A 172 -13.48 -0.78 10.74
N TYR A 173 -13.33 -1.85 9.97
CA TYR A 173 -12.06 -2.55 9.73
C TYR A 173 -11.31 -2.02 8.50
N THR A 174 -11.93 -1.24 7.62
CA THR A 174 -11.23 -0.62 6.49
C THR A 174 -10.23 0.40 6.98
N THR A 175 -8.95 0.12 6.76
CA THR A 175 -7.85 1.02 7.14
C THR A 175 -7.40 1.87 5.95
N ILE A 176 -7.31 1.27 4.77
CA ILE A 176 -6.79 1.89 3.55
C ILE A 176 -7.76 1.58 2.40
N LEU A 177 -8.04 2.58 1.55
CA LEU A 177 -8.69 2.37 0.26
C LEU A 177 -7.62 2.21 -0.82
N GLY A 178 -7.52 1.01 -1.40
CA GLY A 178 -6.55 0.67 -2.44
C GLY A 178 -6.99 1.19 -3.81
N HIS A 179 -6.05 1.54 -4.68
CA HIS A 179 -6.19 1.99 -6.10
C HIS A 179 -7.62 2.39 -6.50
N MET A 180 -8.14 3.41 -5.83
CA MET A 180 -9.54 3.82 -5.71
C MET A 180 -10.33 3.88 -7.03
N THR A 181 -9.71 4.26 -8.15
CA THR A 181 -10.42 4.40 -9.44
C THR A 181 -10.35 3.17 -10.33
N GLY A 182 -9.56 2.16 -9.97
CA GLY A 182 -9.30 0.98 -10.80
C GLY A 182 -8.66 1.29 -12.16
N ARG A 183 -8.02 2.46 -12.31
CA ARG A 183 -7.31 2.85 -13.54
C ARG A 183 -6.08 1.98 -13.76
N LEU A 184 -5.87 1.56 -15.01
CA LEU A 184 -4.65 0.91 -15.45
C LEU A 184 -4.04 1.72 -16.58
N LEU A 185 -2.84 2.27 -16.36
CA LEU A 185 -2.17 3.12 -17.33
C LEU A 185 -2.00 2.41 -18.68
N LEU A 186 -2.29 3.13 -19.76
CA LEU A 186 -2.21 2.66 -21.15
C LEU A 186 -3.17 1.50 -21.51
N SER A 187 -4.03 1.06 -20.58
CA SER A 187 -4.90 -0.09 -20.77
C SER A 187 -6.39 0.17 -20.45
N ARG A 188 -6.68 0.75 -19.28
CA ARG A 188 -8.06 0.95 -18.83
C ARG A 188 -8.20 2.29 -18.11
N ASN A 189 -9.21 3.06 -18.54
CA ASN A 189 -9.63 4.25 -17.78
C ASN A 189 -10.22 3.84 -16.44
N GLY A 190 -10.03 4.68 -15.42
CA GLY A 190 -10.72 4.52 -14.15
C GLY A 190 -12.22 4.78 -14.28
N TYR A 191 -13.01 4.24 -13.34
CA TYR A 191 -14.39 4.67 -13.18
C TYR A 191 -14.44 6.04 -12.49
N PRO A 192 -15.48 6.86 -12.77
CA PRO A 192 -15.59 8.19 -12.17
C PRO A 192 -15.88 8.10 -10.66
N VAL A 193 -15.26 8.98 -9.90
CA VAL A 193 -15.47 9.19 -8.46
C VAL A 193 -15.44 10.67 -8.15
N ASN A 194 -16.18 11.09 -7.11
CA ASN A 194 -16.26 12.48 -6.64
C ASN A 194 -15.78 12.61 -5.19
#